data_6c3c41167c809e694980779c0b79a3e2
#
_entry.id   6c3c41167c809e694980779c0b79a3e2
#
_cell.length_a   1.000
_cell.length_b   1.000
_cell.length_c   1.000
_cell.angle_alpha   90.00
_cell.angle_beta   90.00
_cell.angle_gamma   90.00
#
_symmetry.space_group_name_H-M   'P 1'
#
loop_
_entity.id
_entity.type
_entity.pdbx_description
1 polymer ?
#
loop_
_entity_poly.entity_id
_entity_poly.type
_entity_poly.pdbx_seq_one_letter_code
_entity_poly.pdbx_strand_id
1 'polypeptide(L)'
;MSNQDNNTLKVGMVFISMIFFIFGFVTTFIITLSDPVREAFDLSYTQAFLVNSAFFITYALFSIPSGTVVKKFGYKSSIVFGLILIAGASFLFFPAIQIESYIFFLGAIFLLALGVVLLQTAANPYVTELGPPETSSGRLNLTQSLNSIATWIAPLVIVFLIIPAAVDIGEIAQAVQPNDLILPFMIIGAVVLVIGIAIKMIKLPEMSQEGLGNFSSTFKYKHTLLGAFAIFCYVGAEVGIGTAISSYIVQDGLGGGISRELAIKFVGLYWAGAMIGRLFGAISLSDVKSASKKHAMAAGVLVWAFIVGYVTLDFSVNMAFIFFGFAIANYLLMQLGTGKANKALAIFALVAAALAITSMLSTGRLALWTIVTIGLFNSIMFPNIFSLAVKGLDRSEVSLASGIINTLIVGGAIIPLIMGVVADLSNIQYSFIVPVVCYLYILFYALVGSKVKPTVEQAPTTTTGA
;
A
#
# COMPACT_ATOMS: atom_id res chain seq x y z
N MET A 1 -9.87 -18.17 -30.02
CA MET A 1 -9.07 -18.79 -28.95
C MET A 1 -9.56 -20.18 -28.69
N SER A 2 -8.68 -21.18 -28.65
CA SER A 2 -9.06 -22.55 -28.35
C SER A 2 -9.51 -22.68 -26.88
N ASN A 3 -10.30 -23.73 -26.55
CA ASN A 3 -10.68 -24.01 -25.16
C ASN A 3 -9.46 -24.19 -24.25
N GLN A 4 -8.33 -24.61 -24.80
CA GLN A 4 -7.08 -24.83 -24.11
C GLN A 4 -6.40 -23.50 -23.73
N ASP A 5 -6.49 -22.48 -24.60
CA ASP A 5 -5.98 -21.12 -24.34
C ASP A 5 -6.76 -20.46 -23.20
N ASN A 6 -8.10 -20.65 -23.18
CA ASN A 6 -8.97 -20.06 -22.18
C ASN A 6 -8.73 -20.64 -20.75
N ASN A 7 -8.43 -21.92 -20.66
CA ASN A 7 -8.07 -22.56 -19.36
C ASN A 7 -6.70 -22.08 -18.87
N THR A 8 -5.71 -21.94 -19.73
CA THR A 8 -4.38 -21.46 -19.38
C THR A 8 -4.44 -20.00 -18.88
N LEU A 9 -5.27 -19.15 -19.51
CA LEU A 9 -5.50 -17.78 -19.06
C LEU A 9 -6.17 -17.73 -17.69
N LYS A 10 -7.20 -18.55 -17.43
CA LYS A 10 -7.87 -18.61 -16.12
C LYS A 10 -6.91 -19.05 -15.02
N VAL A 11 -6.12 -20.09 -15.27
CA VAL A 11 -5.10 -20.56 -14.33
C VAL A 11 -4.06 -19.46 -14.07
N GLY A 12 -3.56 -18.79 -15.11
CA GLY A 12 -2.65 -17.65 -14.98
C GLY A 12 -3.24 -16.53 -14.10
N MET A 13 -4.52 -16.17 -14.30
CA MET A 13 -5.20 -15.15 -13.49
C MET A 13 -5.32 -15.55 -12.03
N VAL A 14 -5.61 -16.82 -11.71
CA VAL A 14 -5.67 -17.26 -10.30
C VAL A 14 -4.31 -17.11 -9.63
N PHE A 15 -3.24 -17.59 -10.27
CA PHE A 15 -1.91 -17.53 -9.67
C PHE A 15 -1.39 -16.09 -9.52
N ILE A 16 -1.58 -15.24 -10.53
CA ILE A 16 -1.17 -13.86 -10.43
C ILE A 16 -1.95 -13.10 -9.34
N SER A 17 -3.24 -13.43 -9.18
CA SER A 17 -4.07 -12.91 -8.09
C SER A 17 -3.56 -13.31 -6.72
N MET A 18 -3.09 -14.56 -6.55
CA MET A 18 -2.44 -15.00 -5.31
C MET A 18 -1.13 -14.25 -5.05
N ILE A 19 -0.36 -13.91 -6.08
CA ILE A 19 0.87 -13.11 -5.94
C ILE A 19 0.53 -11.69 -5.45
N PHE A 20 -0.51 -11.06 -5.99
CA PHE A 20 -0.97 -9.75 -5.52
C PHE A 20 -1.45 -9.80 -4.06
N PHE A 21 -2.11 -10.88 -3.67
CA PHE A 21 -2.46 -11.11 -2.26
C PHE A 21 -1.21 -11.25 -1.39
N ILE A 22 -0.22 -12.08 -1.79
CA ILE A 22 1.01 -12.29 -1.01
C ILE A 22 1.76 -10.99 -0.78
N PHE A 23 2.02 -10.20 -1.82
CA PHE A 23 2.80 -8.98 -1.61
C PHE A 23 2.03 -7.92 -0.82
N GLY A 24 0.71 -7.82 -0.98
CA GLY A 24 -0.13 -6.95 -0.15
C GLY A 24 -0.13 -7.36 1.32
N PHE A 25 -0.29 -8.66 1.56
CA PHE A 25 -0.24 -9.24 2.91
C PHE A 25 1.10 -8.99 3.58
N VAL A 26 2.19 -9.40 2.93
CA VAL A 26 3.55 -9.28 3.48
C VAL A 26 3.92 -7.81 3.75
N THR A 27 3.61 -6.90 2.83
CA THR A 27 3.91 -5.48 3.00
C THR A 27 3.17 -4.91 4.23
N THR A 28 1.87 -5.15 4.34
CA THR A 28 1.08 -4.62 5.46
C THR A 28 1.39 -5.33 6.78
N PHE A 29 1.71 -6.62 6.73
CA PHE A 29 2.18 -7.36 7.89
C PHE A 29 3.44 -6.70 8.47
N ILE A 30 4.45 -6.40 7.65
CA ILE A 30 5.68 -5.74 8.08
C ILE A 30 5.40 -4.32 8.61
N ILE A 31 4.54 -3.54 7.96
CA ILE A 31 4.18 -2.19 8.45
C ILE A 31 3.57 -2.26 9.85
N THR A 32 2.62 -3.17 10.06
CA THR A 32 1.91 -3.31 11.34
C THR A 32 2.78 -3.95 12.42
N LEU A 33 3.82 -4.69 12.02
CA LEU A 33 4.73 -5.38 12.95
C LEU A 33 5.63 -4.43 13.73
N SER A 34 5.78 -3.17 13.31
CA SER A 34 6.72 -2.21 13.94
C SER A 34 6.45 -2.01 15.43
N ASP A 35 5.18 -1.96 15.86
CA ASP A 35 4.84 -1.81 17.28
C ASP A 35 5.09 -3.09 18.11
N PRO A 36 4.65 -4.29 17.68
CA PRO A 36 5.06 -5.55 18.32
C PRO A 36 6.58 -5.73 18.43
N VAL A 37 7.33 -5.37 17.37
CA VAL A 37 8.80 -5.44 17.38
C VAL A 37 9.42 -4.43 18.35
N ARG A 38 8.85 -3.22 18.45
CA ARG A 38 9.27 -2.20 19.39
C ARG A 38 9.25 -2.73 20.83
N GLU A 39 8.18 -3.42 21.18
CA GLU A 39 8.03 -4.02 22.50
C GLU A 39 8.94 -5.22 22.69
N ALA A 40 8.97 -6.15 21.73
CA ALA A 40 9.74 -7.38 21.82
C ALA A 40 11.26 -7.16 21.98
N PHE A 41 11.80 -6.07 21.43
CA PHE A 41 13.22 -5.73 21.48
C PHE A 41 13.53 -4.48 22.33
N ASP A 42 12.55 -3.94 23.07
CA ASP A 42 12.67 -2.73 23.89
C ASP A 42 13.28 -1.54 23.14
N LEU A 43 12.67 -1.18 22.00
CA LEU A 43 13.18 -0.18 21.07
C LEU A 43 12.53 1.20 21.25
N SER A 44 13.27 2.27 20.89
CA SER A 44 12.68 3.58 20.66
C SER A 44 11.78 3.58 19.42
N TYR A 45 10.96 4.63 19.23
CA TYR A 45 10.14 4.77 18.03
C TYR A 45 10.99 4.84 16.76
N THR A 46 12.08 5.60 16.78
CA THR A 46 13.03 5.68 15.67
C THR A 46 13.56 4.30 15.29
N GLN A 47 13.98 3.52 16.27
CA GLN A 47 14.48 2.17 16.04
C GLN A 47 13.40 1.24 15.49
N ALA A 48 12.20 1.22 16.07
CA ALA A 48 11.10 0.38 15.59
C ALA A 48 10.69 0.72 14.15
N PHE A 49 10.70 2.00 13.79
CA PHE A 49 10.32 2.44 12.45
C PHE A 49 11.38 2.15 11.37
N LEU A 50 12.62 1.75 11.78
CA LEU A 50 13.61 1.16 10.87
C LEU A 50 13.13 -0.14 10.20
N VAL A 51 12.16 -0.83 10.77
CA VAL A 51 11.47 -1.97 10.13
C VAL A 51 10.95 -1.57 8.76
N ASN A 52 10.24 -0.44 8.68
CA ASN A 52 9.74 0.10 7.41
C ASN A 52 10.87 0.61 6.52
N SER A 53 11.89 1.24 7.11
CA SER A 53 13.05 1.72 6.36
C SER A 53 13.79 0.56 5.69
N ALA A 54 14.03 -0.54 6.41
CA ALA A 54 14.65 -1.75 5.86
C ALA A 54 13.82 -2.36 4.71
N PHE A 55 12.49 -2.31 4.82
CA PHE A 55 11.60 -2.80 3.78
C PHE A 55 11.58 -1.88 2.55
N PHE A 56 11.26 -0.60 2.72
CA PHE A 56 11.00 0.31 1.60
C PHE A 56 12.24 0.86 0.91
N ILE A 57 13.43 0.84 1.55
CA ILE A 57 14.69 1.22 0.88
C ILE A 57 15.01 0.30 -0.30
N THR A 58 14.53 -0.95 -0.27
CA THR A 58 14.71 -1.90 -1.37
C THR A 58 14.08 -1.44 -2.67
N TYR A 59 12.99 -0.65 -2.60
CA TYR A 59 12.37 -0.08 -3.81
C TYR A 59 13.30 0.91 -4.51
N ALA A 60 14.00 1.77 -3.76
CA ALA A 60 14.97 2.68 -4.32
C ALA A 60 16.17 1.95 -4.95
N LEU A 61 16.66 0.91 -4.28
CA LEU A 61 17.88 0.22 -4.67
C LEU A 61 17.64 -0.82 -5.76
N PHE A 62 16.49 -1.51 -5.75
CA PHE A 62 16.28 -2.73 -6.53
C PHE A 62 15.12 -2.67 -7.54
N SER A 63 14.31 -1.60 -7.62
CA SER A 63 13.27 -1.52 -8.65
C SER A 63 13.85 -1.61 -10.09
N ILE A 64 14.92 -0.86 -10.38
CA ILE A 64 15.59 -0.90 -11.68
C ILE A 64 16.34 -2.22 -11.92
N PRO A 65 17.20 -2.71 -10.99
CA PRO A 65 17.82 -4.02 -11.10
C PRO A 65 16.81 -5.17 -11.29
N SER A 66 15.69 -5.15 -10.59
CA SER A 66 14.62 -6.16 -10.74
C SER A 66 14.05 -6.19 -12.16
N GLY A 67 13.87 -5.02 -12.80
CA GLY A 67 13.50 -4.94 -14.20
C GLY A 67 14.50 -5.63 -15.13
N THR A 68 15.80 -5.51 -14.86
CA THR A 68 16.86 -6.20 -15.59
C THR A 68 16.79 -7.73 -15.39
N VAL A 69 16.52 -8.17 -14.16
CA VAL A 69 16.32 -9.59 -13.83
C VAL A 69 15.12 -10.15 -14.60
N VAL A 70 13.98 -9.44 -14.59
CA VAL A 70 12.78 -9.84 -15.34
C VAL A 70 13.07 -9.92 -16.83
N LYS A 71 13.77 -8.93 -17.40
CA LYS A 71 14.16 -8.93 -18.82
C LYS A 71 15.07 -10.13 -19.18
N LYS A 72 15.99 -10.51 -18.30
CA LYS A 72 16.95 -11.58 -18.57
C LYS A 72 16.37 -12.98 -18.41
N PHE A 73 15.54 -13.20 -17.38
CA PHE A 73 15.07 -14.52 -16.97
C PHE A 73 13.57 -14.76 -17.25
N GLY A 74 12.83 -13.74 -17.70
CA GLY A 74 11.40 -13.80 -17.96
C GLY A 74 10.54 -13.62 -16.71
N TYR A 75 9.26 -13.36 -16.92
CA TYR A 75 8.29 -13.09 -15.84
C TYR A 75 8.16 -14.26 -14.87
N LYS A 76 7.91 -15.48 -15.38
CA LYS A 76 7.71 -16.67 -14.54
C LYS A 76 8.90 -16.98 -13.65
N SER A 77 10.11 -17.01 -14.20
CA SER A 77 11.32 -17.30 -13.42
C SER A 77 11.57 -16.25 -12.36
N SER A 78 11.34 -14.96 -12.68
CA SER A 78 11.48 -13.85 -11.74
C SER A 78 10.46 -13.92 -10.62
N ILE A 79 9.20 -14.29 -10.91
CA ILE A 79 8.16 -14.52 -9.90
C ILE A 79 8.58 -15.65 -8.95
N VAL A 80 8.99 -16.81 -9.48
CA VAL A 80 9.44 -17.95 -8.67
C VAL A 80 10.63 -17.57 -7.80
N PHE A 81 11.61 -16.85 -8.36
CA PHE A 81 12.78 -16.40 -7.60
C PHE A 81 12.40 -15.39 -6.49
N GLY A 82 11.48 -14.45 -6.76
CA GLY A 82 10.95 -13.55 -5.74
C GLY A 82 10.25 -14.28 -4.60
N LEU A 83 9.43 -15.31 -4.90
CA LEU A 83 8.78 -16.14 -3.89
C LEU A 83 9.80 -16.95 -3.05
N ILE A 84 10.85 -17.49 -3.68
CA ILE A 84 11.93 -18.19 -2.98
C ILE A 84 12.67 -17.24 -2.04
N LEU A 85 12.94 -15.99 -2.48
CA LEU A 85 13.56 -14.97 -1.64
C LEU A 85 12.69 -14.63 -0.42
N ILE A 86 11.37 -14.41 -0.62
CA ILE A 86 10.45 -14.14 0.49
C ILE A 86 10.43 -15.33 1.46
N ALA A 87 10.31 -16.56 0.97
CA ALA A 87 10.27 -17.74 1.81
C ALA A 87 11.59 -17.94 2.58
N GLY A 88 12.74 -17.84 1.90
CA GLY A 88 14.05 -17.94 2.52
C GLY A 88 14.30 -16.86 3.58
N ALA A 89 13.96 -15.61 3.27
CA ALA A 89 14.05 -14.49 4.21
C ALA A 89 13.13 -14.70 5.42
N SER A 90 11.93 -15.23 5.22
CA SER A 90 11.00 -15.58 6.31
C SER A 90 11.60 -16.58 7.27
N PHE A 91 12.32 -17.59 6.78
CA PHE A 91 13.00 -18.58 7.64
C PHE A 91 14.22 -17.99 8.37
N LEU A 92 14.84 -16.90 7.86
CA LEU A 92 15.95 -16.21 8.56
C LEU A 92 15.50 -15.47 9.83
N PHE A 93 14.20 -15.19 10.01
CA PHE A 93 13.72 -14.61 11.26
C PHE A 93 13.92 -15.55 12.45
N PHE A 94 13.87 -16.86 12.27
CA PHE A 94 14.15 -17.83 13.33
C PHE A 94 15.54 -17.63 13.95
N PRO A 95 16.67 -17.76 13.22
CA PRO A 95 17.98 -17.52 13.82
C PRO A 95 18.18 -16.07 14.27
N ALA A 96 17.59 -15.06 13.58
CA ALA A 96 17.70 -13.67 13.99
C ALA A 96 17.12 -13.42 15.38
N ILE A 97 15.99 -14.04 15.69
CA ILE A 97 15.31 -13.95 16.99
C ILE A 97 16.06 -14.76 18.05
N GLN A 98 16.53 -15.99 17.72
CA GLN A 98 17.26 -16.83 18.67
C GLN A 98 18.57 -16.21 19.15
N ILE A 99 19.24 -15.41 18.33
CA ILE A 99 20.46 -14.67 18.72
C ILE A 99 20.14 -13.25 19.22
N GLU A 100 18.86 -12.90 19.37
CA GLU A 100 18.36 -11.59 19.82
C GLU A 100 18.99 -10.41 19.06
N SER A 101 19.26 -10.58 17.76
CA SER A 101 19.91 -9.57 16.94
C SER A 101 18.90 -8.78 16.11
N TYR A 102 18.58 -7.57 16.56
CA TYR A 102 17.71 -6.65 15.81
C TYR A 102 18.28 -6.29 14.43
N ILE A 103 19.62 -6.14 14.32
CA ILE A 103 20.26 -5.86 13.02
C ILE A 103 20.08 -7.03 12.06
N PHE A 104 20.19 -8.27 12.52
CA PHE A 104 19.95 -9.44 11.68
C PHE A 104 18.47 -9.55 11.29
N PHE A 105 17.56 -9.20 12.22
CA PHE A 105 16.12 -9.10 11.97
C PHE A 105 15.82 -8.09 10.84
N LEU A 106 16.42 -6.88 10.87
CA LEU A 106 16.30 -5.89 9.79
C LEU A 106 16.88 -6.41 8.47
N GLY A 107 17.98 -7.17 8.51
CA GLY A 107 18.55 -7.83 7.33
C GLY A 107 17.60 -8.85 6.71
N ALA A 108 16.88 -9.62 7.52
CA ALA A 108 15.84 -10.55 7.04
C ALA A 108 14.66 -9.79 6.40
N ILE A 109 14.22 -8.66 6.98
CA ILE A 109 13.20 -7.77 6.37
C ILE A 109 13.67 -7.25 5.02
N PHE A 110 14.91 -6.78 4.92
CA PHE A 110 15.48 -6.28 3.67
C PHE A 110 15.47 -7.36 2.55
N LEU A 111 15.89 -8.57 2.87
CA LEU A 111 15.87 -9.70 1.91
C LEU A 111 14.45 -10.09 1.52
N LEU A 112 13.52 -10.10 2.46
CA LEU A 112 12.10 -10.35 2.22
C LEU A 112 11.52 -9.30 1.27
N ALA A 113 11.82 -8.01 1.52
CA ALA A 113 11.38 -6.90 0.70
C ALA A 113 11.98 -6.94 -0.72
N LEU A 114 13.22 -7.39 -0.88
CA LEU A 114 13.83 -7.61 -2.19
C LEU A 114 13.01 -8.62 -3.03
N GLY A 115 12.53 -9.69 -2.39
CA GLY A 115 11.61 -10.64 -3.02
C GLY A 115 10.29 -9.98 -3.44
N VAL A 116 9.72 -9.11 -2.59
CA VAL A 116 8.48 -8.37 -2.89
C VAL A 116 8.68 -7.40 -4.05
N VAL A 117 9.77 -6.64 -4.09
CA VAL A 117 10.09 -5.72 -5.21
C VAL A 117 10.19 -6.47 -6.53
N LEU A 118 10.87 -7.63 -6.54
CA LEU A 118 10.98 -8.46 -7.72
C LEU A 118 9.62 -9.02 -8.16
N LEU A 119 8.77 -9.46 -7.21
CA LEU A 119 7.41 -9.90 -7.51
C LEU A 119 6.58 -8.80 -8.16
N GLN A 120 6.57 -7.60 -7.59
CA GLN A 120 5.80 -6.48 -8.13
C GLN A 120 6.28 -6.06 -9.52
N THR A 121 7.60 -6.03 -9.72
CA THR A 121 8.21 -5.69 -11.02
C THR A 121 7.82 -6.69 -12.11
N ALA A 122 7.66 -7.97 -11.76
CA ALA A 122 7.26 -9.02 -12.71
C ALA A 122 5.74 -9.12 -12.86
N ALA A 123 4.98 -9.06 -11.77
CA ALA A 123 3.55 -9.35 -11.75
C ALA A 123 2.69 -8.24 -12.37
N ASN A 124 3.03 -6.97 -12.18
CA ASN A 124 2.26 -5.86 -12.71
C ASN A 124 2.18 -5.87 -14.26
N PRO A 125 3.29 -5.91 -15.00
CA PRO A 125 3.22 -6.04 -16.45
C PRO A 125 2.58 -7.35 -16.89
N TYR A 126 2.91 -8.45 -16.22
CA TYR A 126 2.39 -9.77 -16.57
C TYR A 126 0.86 -9.82 -16.57
N VAL A 127 0.18 -9.27 -15.54
CA VAL A 127 -1.28 -9.25 -15.47
C VAL A 127 -1.89 -8.38 -16.59
N THR A 128 -1.22 -7.30 -17.00
CA THR A 128 -1.72 -6.44 -18.07
C THR A 128 -1.61 -7.08 -19.44
N GLU A 129 -0.62 -7.92 -19.65
CA GLU A 129 -0.38 -8.64 -20.91
C GLU A 129 -1.12 -9.99 -20.97
N LEU A 130 -1.62 -10.51 -19.85
CA LEU A 130 -2.30 -11.80 -19.77
C LEU A 130 -3.72 -11.73 -20.37
N GLY A 131 -3.85 -11.81 -21.69
CA GLY A 131 -5.11 -11.79 -22.44
C GLY A 131 -5.34 -10.50 -23.25
N PRO A 132 -6.57 -10.27 -23.75
CA PRO A 132 -6.84 -9.15 -24.65
C PRO A 132 -6.56 -7.78 -24.02
N PRO A 133 -5.96 -6.83 -24.77
CA PRO A 133 -5.64 -5.48 -24.28
C PRO A 133 -6.85 -4.73 -23.74
N GLU A 134 -8.03 -4.93 -24.33
CA GLU A 134 -9.30 -4.26 -23.97
C GLU A 134 -9.71 -4.57 -22.52
N THR A 135 -9.34 -5.72 -21.99
CA THR A 135 -9.69 -6.17 -20.62
C THR A 135 -8.54 -6.02 -19.62
N SER A 136 -7.40 -5.46 -20.02
CA SER A 136 -6.20 -5.29 -19.22
C SER A 136 -6.47 -4.55 -17.90
N SER A 137 -7.16 -3.41 -17.97
CA SER A 137 -7.55 -2.61 -16.79
C SER A 137 -8.43 -3.39 -15.81
N GLY A 138 -9.39 -4.19 -16.33
CA GLY A 138 -10.27 -5.02 -15.51
C GLY A 138 -9.50 -6.10 -14.76
N ARG A 139 -8.52 -6.75 -15.40
CA ARG A 139 -7.66 -7.76 -14.77
C ARG A 139 -6.80 -7.14 -13.67
N LEU A 140 -6.19 -5.99 -13.93
CA LEU A 140 -5.39 -5.28 -12.94
C LEU A 140 -6.25 -4.86 -11.73
N ASN A 141 -7.44 -4.32 -11.96
CA ASN A 141 -8.37 -3.96 -10.88
C ASN A 141 -8.78 -5.17 -10.03
N LEU A 142 -9.02 -6.33 -10.63
CA LEU A 142 -9.34 -7.55 -9.90
C LEU A 142 -8.18 -7.98 -8.99
N THR A 143 -6.95 -7.99 -9.51
CA THR A 143 -5.77 -8.37 -8.72
C THR A 143 -5.48 -7.37 -7.61
N GLN A 144 -5.65 -6.07 -7.86
CA GLN A 144 -5.51 -5.01 -6.85
C GLN A 144 -6.60 -5.10 -5.76
N SER A 145 -7.79 -5.58 -6.08
CA SER A 145 -8.83 -5.83 -5.08
C SER A 145 -8.42 -6.92 -4.10
N LEU A 146 -7.80 -8.01 -4.59
CA LEU A 146 -7.26 -9.07 -3.74
C LEU A 146 -6.08 -8.60 -2.90
N ASN A 147 -5.20 -7.75 -3.44
CA ASN A 147 -4.19 -7.06 -2.67
C ASN A 147 -4.81 -6.25 -1.52
N SER A 148 -5.88 -5.50 -1.79
CA SER A 148 -6.56 -4.69 -0.76
C SER A 148 -7.22 -5.53 0.34
N ILE A 149 -7.76 -6.71 0.00
CA ILE A 149 -8.26 -7.67 0.99
C ILE A 149 -7.12 -8.17 1.87
N ALA A 150 -5.98 -8.48 1.27
CA ALA A 150 -4.79 -8.93 1.99
C ALA A 150 -4.26 -7.87 2.98
N THR A 151 -4.27 -6.59 2.58
CA THR A 151 -3.86 -5.48 3.47
C THR A 151 -4.79 -5.32 4.68
N TRP A 152 -6.09 -5.58 4.53
CA TRP A 152 -7.03 -5.60 5.66
C TRP A 152 -6.79 -6.79 6.59
N ILE A 153 -6.54 -7.99 6.03
CA ILE A 153 -6.38 -9.23 6.82
C ILE A 153 -5.05 -9.26 7.59
N ALA A 154 -3.98 -8.68 7.05
CA ALA A 154 -2.65 -8.80 7.65
C ALA A 154 -2.56 -8.35 9.13
N PRO A 155 -3.12 -7.21 9.56
CA PRO A 155 -3.15 -6.83 10.97
C PRO A 155 -3.96 -7.80 11.84
N LEU A 156 -5.04 -8.38 11.31
CA LEU A 156 -5.86 -9.36 12.04
C LEU A 156 -5.09 -10.66 12.30
N VAL A 157 -4.22 -11.05 11.37
CA VAL A 157 -3.32 -12.21 11.55
C VAL A 157 -2.29 -11.93 12.64
N ILE A 158 -1.80 -10.70 12.78
CA ILE A 158 -0.92 -10.31 13.90
C ILE A 158 -1.66 -10.48 15.23
N VAL A 159 -2.89 -9.99 15.33
CA VAL A 159 -3.72 -10.20 16.54
C VAL A 159 -3.87 -11.68 16.84
N PHE A 160 -4.15 -12.49 15.82
CA PHE A 160 -4.42 -13.92 16.01
C PHE A 160 -3.18 -14.76 16.35
N LEU A 161 -2.00 -14.42 15.82
CA LEU A 161 -0.79 -15.23 15.97
C LEU A 161 0.23 -14.70 16.99
N ILE A 162 0.24 -13.37 17.25
CA ILE A 162 1.25 -12.74 18.09
C ILE A 162 0.65 -12.31 19.43
N ILE A 163 -0.48 -11.59 19.41
CA ILE A 163 -1.02 -10.98 20.62
C ILE A 163 -1.58 -11.98 21.63
N PRO A 164 -2.28 -13.09 21.26
CA PRO A 164 -2.76 -14.07 22.22
C PRO A 164 -1.64 -14.75 23.03
N ALA A 165 -0.44 -14.87 22.48
CA ALA A 165 0.71 -15.40 23.21
C ALA A 165 1.19 -14.43 24.32
N ALA A 166 0.83 -13.14 24.20
CA ALA A 166 1.21 -12.10 25.15
C ALA A 166 0.15 -11.83 26.23
N VAL A 167 -1.02 -12.47 26.17
CA VAL A 167 -2.16 -12.23 27.09
C VAL A 167 -2.54 -13.52 27.81
N ASP A 168 -2.13 -13.66 29.07
CA ASP A 168 -2.69 -14.69 29.93
C ASP A 168 -3.91 -14.14 30.70
N ILE A 169 -5.02 -14.90 30.68
CA ILE A 169 -6.31 -14.46 31.24
C ILE A 169 -6.18 -14.32 32.76
N GLY A 170 -6.08 -13.08 33.22
CA GLY A 170 -6.11 -12.76 34.67
C GLY A 170 -4.81 -12.18 35.25
N GLU A 171 -3.75 -12.07 34.47
CA GLU A 171 -2.52 -11.37 34.85
C GLU A 171 -2.33 -10.09 34.02
N ILE A 172 -1.44 -9.19 34.48
CA ILE A 172 -1.01 -7.99 33.73
C ILE A 172 -0.59 -8.45 32.35
N ALA A 173 -1.17 -7.85 31.29
CA ALA A 173 -0.88 -8.19 29.90
C ALA A 173 0.64 -8.34 29.69
N GLN A 174 1.09 -9.55 29.37
CA GLN A 174 2.52 -9.79 29.14
C GLN A 174 2.96 -9.03 27.90
N ALA A 175 4.16 -8.44 27.97
CA ALA A 175 4.78 -7.80 26.81
C ALA A 175 5.06 -8.84 25.72
N VAL A 176 4.93 -8.45 24.45
CA VAL A 176 5.31 -9.29 23.31
C VAL A 176 6.80 -9.67 23.43
N GLN A 177 7.07 -10.96 23.38
CA GLN A 177 8.43 -11.48 23.43
C GLN A 177 8.99 -11.73 22.03
N PRO A 178 10.31 -11.68 21.80
CA PRO A 178 10.89 -11.97 20.49
C PRO A 178 10.43 -13.31 19.90
N ASN A 179 10.28 -14.35 20.72
CA ASN A 179 9.85 -15.67 20.26
C ASN A 179 8.42 -15.71 19.70
N ASP A 180 7.54 -14.80 20.11
CA ASP A 180 6.16 -14.71 19.61
C ASP A 180 6.12 -14.35 18.11
N LEU A 181 7.19 -13.70 17.63
CA LEU A 181 7.35 -13.32 16.23
C LEU A 181 7.76 -14.48 15.32
N ILE A 182 8.22 -15.61 15.85
CA ILE A 182 8.76 -16.72 15.03
C ILE A 182 7.66 -17.38 14.21
N LEU A 183 6.56 -17.79 14.88
CA LEU A 183 5.49 -18.57 14.26
C LEU A 183 4.90 -17.92 13.01
N PRO A 184 4.52 -16.64 13.02
CA PRO A 184 3.99 -15.98 11.82
C PRO A 184 4.94 -16.01 10.64
N PHE A 185 6.24 -15.75 10.85
CA PHE A 185 7.22 -15.79 9.77
C PHE A 185 7.44 -17.20 9.23
N MET A 186 7.42 -18.23 10.09
CA MET A 186 7.52 -19.62 9.64
C MET A 186 6.33 -20.00 8.78
N ILE A 187 5.11 -19.59 9.15
CA ILE A 187 3.89 -19.84 8.36
C ILE A 187 3.98 -19.11 7.01
N ILE A 188 4.35 -17.82 7.01
CA ILE A 188 4.52 -17.04 5.76
C ILE A 188 5.54 -17.75 4.86
N GLY A 189 6.69 -18.11 5.39
CA GLY A 189 7.75 -18.80 4.64
C GLY A 189 7.28 -20.10 4.02
N ALA A 190 6.60 -20.94 4.80
CA ALA A 190 6.08 -22.22 4.33
C ALA A 190 5.01 -22.07 3.24
N VAL A 191 4.03 -21.17 3.45
CA VAL A 191 2.95 -20.91 2.49
C VAL A 191 3.51 -20.35 1.18
N VAL A 192 4.40 -19.35 1.26
CA VAL A 192 5.00 -18.74 0.07
C VAL A 192 5.89 -19.72 -0.69
N LEU A 193 6.62 -20.61 0.02
CA LEU A 193 7.43 -21.65 -0.60
C LEU A 193 6.54 -22.65 -1.38
N VAL A 194 5.46 -23.12 -0.78
CA VAL A 194 4.50 -24.03 -1.45
C VAL A 194 3.92 -23.39 -2.70
N ILE A 195 3.51 -22.11 -2.63
CA ILE A 195 2.99 -21.37 -3.79
C ILE A 195 4.09 -21.20 -4.86
N GLY A 196 5.33 -20.91 -4.47
CA GLY A 196 6.48 -20.80 -5.38
C GLY A 196 6.75 -22.12 -6.13
N ILE A 197 6.71 -23.26 -5.43
CA ILE A 197 6.84 -24.59 -6.04
C ILE A 197 5.67 -24.86 -7.00
N ALA A 198 4.43 -24.56 -6.59
CA ALA A 198 3.26 -24.75 -7.43
C ALA A 198 3.35 -23.95 -8.74
N ILE A 199 3.75 -22.66 -8.66
CA ILE A 199 3.92 -21.81 -9.85
C ILE A 199 5.03 -22.33 -10.75
N LYS A 200 6.13 -22.84 -10.20
CA LYS A 200 7.22 -23.45 -10.98
C LYS A 200 6.71 -24.64 -11.83
N MET A 201 5.81 -25.45 -11.28
CA MET A 201 5.27 -26.65 -11.94
C MET A 201 4.23 -26.34 -13.02
N ILE A 202 3.57 -25.18 -12.99
CA ILE A 202 2.49 -24.83 -13.92
C ILE A 202 3.07 -24.18 -15.17
N LYS A 203 2.48 -24.48 -16.34
CA LYS A 203 2.80 -23.78 -17.59
C LYS A 203 2.06 -22.42 -17.61
N LEU A 204 2.79 -21.33 -17.45
CA LEU A 204 2.29 -19.99 -17.62
C LEU A 204 2.61 -19.49 -19.04
N PRO A 205 1.75 -18.64 -19.66
CA PRO A 205 2.05 -18.02 -20.95
C PRO A 205 3.36 -17.23 -20.93
N GLU A 206 4.20 -17.43 -21.94
CA GLU A 206 5.38 -16.61 -22.15
C GLU A 206 4.99 -15.29 -22.78
N MET A 207 5.48 -14.18 -22.24
CA MET A 207 5.21 -12.82 -22.70
C MET A 207 6.47 -12.21 -23.28
N SER A 208 6.32 -11.46 -24.37
CA SER A 208 7.43 -10.69 -24.97
C SER A 208 7.75 -9.48 -24.05
N GLN A 209 9.03 -9.15 -23.95
CA GLN A 209 9.50 -8.05 -23.13
C GLN A 209 9.91 -6.89 -24.01
N GLU A 210 9.23 -5.76 -23.90
CA GLU A 210 9.67 -4.51 -24.50
C GLU A 210 10.75 -3.85 -23.62
N GLY A 211 11.78 -3.29 -24.26
CA GLY A 211 12.91 -2.66 -23.56
C GLY A 211 12.49 -1.36 -22.84
N LEU A 212 13.15 -1.07 -21.72
CA LEU A 212 13.06 0.23 -21.06
C LEU A 212 13.50 1.34 -22.01
N GLY A 213 12.71 2.41 -22.14
CA GLY A 213 13.04 3.59 -22.94
C GLY A 213 14.27 4.37 -22.42
N ASN A 214 14.61 5.48 -23.06
CA ASN A 214 15.79 6.28 -22.70
C ASN A 214 15.51 7.20 -21.50
N PHE A 215 16.27 7.06 -20.42
CA PHE A 215 16.07 7.78 -19.13
C PHE A 215 16.06 9.31 -19.25
N SER A 216 16.80 9.90 -20.20
CA SER A 216 16.95 11.34 -20.26
C SER A 216 15.71 12.12 -20.72
N SER A 217 14.75 11.48 -21.40
CA SER A 217 13.56 12.15 -21.92
C SER A 217 12.53 12.50 -20.83
N THR A 218 12.39 11.66 -19.81
CA THR A 218 11.35 11.82 -18.78
C THR A 218 11.62 12.99 -17.82
N PHE A 219 12.88 13.37 -17.62
CA PHE A 219 13.25 14.51 -16.77
C PHE A 219 12.79 15.88 -17.34
N LYS A 220 12.36 15.93 -18.60
CA LYS A 220 11.81 17.16 -19.21
C LYS A 220 10.41 17.50 -18.66
N TYR A 221 9.68 16.52 -18.16
CA TYR A 221 8.28 16.69 -17.72
C TYR A 221 8.21 17.04 -16.23
N LYS A 222 8.09 18.34 -15.92
CA LYS A 222 8.02 18.82 -14.52
C LYS A 222 6.86 18.20 -13.72
N HIS A 223 5.69 18.03 -14.34
CA HIS A 223 4.54 17.43 -13.67
C HIS A 223 4.76 15.95 -13.30
N THR A 224 5.58 15.22 -14.06
CA THR A 224 5.99 13.84 -13.77
C THR A 224 6.91 13.80 -12.55
N LEU A 225 7.92 14.66 -12.49
CA LEU A 225 8.85 14.73 -11.35
C LEU A 225 8.16 15.18 -10.06
N LEU A 226 7.30 16.21 -10.14
CA LEU A 226 6.48 16.64 -9.01
C LEU A 226 5.50 15.55 -8.58
N GLY A 227 4.95 14.78 -9.53
CA GLY A 227 4.10 13.63 -9.27
C GLY A 227 4.85 12.48 -8.61
N ALA A 228 6.07 12.18 -9.05
CA ALA A 228 6.92 11.19 -8.40
C ALA A 228 7.21 11.57 -6.94
N PHE A 229 7.51 12.85 -6.66
CA PHE A 229 7.67 13.32 -5.28
C PHE A 229 6.33 13.32 -4.51
N ALA A 230 5.18 13.51 -5.17
CA ALA A 230 3.87 13.34 -4.54
C ALA A 230 3.62 11.87 -4.14
N ILE A 231 4.10 10.89 -4.92
CA ILE A 231 4.09 9.47 -4.52
C ILE A 231 5.00 9.23 -3.30
N PHE A 232 6.19 9.84 -3.26
CA PHE A 232 7.05 9.78 -2.07
C PHE A 232 6.31 10.27 -0.82
N CYS A 233 5.67 11.44 -0.90
CA CYS A 233 4.89 11.99 0.20
C CYS A 233 3.68 11.10 0.56
N TYR A 234 2.97 10.59 -0.45
CA TYR A 234 1.78 9.75 -0.24
C TYR A 234 2.13 8.44 0.46
N VAL A 235 3.06 7.66 -0.12
CA VAL A 235 3.45 6.37 0.46
C VAL A 235 4.06 6.57 1.84
N GLY A 236 4.86 7.62 1.99
CA GLY A 236 5.45 7.97 3.29
C GLY A 236 4.39 8.26 4.35
N ALA A 237 3.39 9.08 4.04
CA ALA A 237 2.30 9.41 4.96
C ALA A 237 1.42 8.18 5.26
N GLU A 238 1.04 7.41 4.23
CA GLU A 238 0.21 6.21 4.37
C GLU A 238 0.88 5.17 5.27
N VAL A 239 2.14 4.85 5.00
CA VAL A 239 2.93 3.89 5.79
C VAL A 239 3.19 4.43 7.20
N GLY A 240 3.60 5.69 7.32
CA GLY A 240 3.92 6.31 8.60
C GLY A 240 2.73 6.34 9.56
N ILE A 241 1.55 6.71 9.08
CA ILE A 241 0.32 6.66 9.87
C ILE A 241 -0.02 5.21 10.23
N GLY A 242 -0.01 4.29 9.23
CA GLY A 242 -0.30 2.88 9.46
C GLY A 242 0.61 2.23 10.51
N THR A 243 1.87 2.69 10.59
CA THR A 243 2.85 2.25 11.59
C THR A 243 2.58 2.83 12.97
N ALA A 244 2.19 4.11 13.04
CA ALA A 244 2.06 4.85 14.29
C ALA A 244 0.71 4.62 15.00
N ILE A 245 -0.34 4.19 14.32
CA ILE A 245 -1.71 4.10 14.87
C ILE A 245 -1.73 3.28 16.16
N SER A 246 -1.21 2.06 16.18
CA SER A 246 -1.29 1.18 17.34
C SER A 246 -0.59 1.79 18.55
N SER A 247 0.65 2.25 18.38
CA SER A 247 1.40 2.90 19.43
C SER A 247 0.75 4.20 19.95
N TYR A 248 0.00 4.91 19.09
CA TYR A 248 -0.67 6.15 19.46
C TYR A 248 -1.93 5.90 20.27
N ILE A 249 -2.80 5.00 19.81
CA ILE A 249 -4.14 4.84 20.41
C ILE A 249 -4.16 4.00 21.68
N VAL A 250 -3.08 3.28 22.00
CA VAL A 250 -2.92 2.59 23.30
C VAL A 250 -2.57 3.55 24.44
N GLN A 251 -2.07 4.76 24.16
CA GLN A 251 -1.64 5.69 25.19
C GLN A 251 -2.82 6.33 25.91
N ASP A 252 -2.80 6.24 27.25
CA ASP A 252 -3.75 6.94 28.12
C ASP A 252 -3.66 8.45 27.91
N GLY A 253 -4.82 9.10 27.79
CA GLY A 253 -4.90 10.55 27.62
C GLY A 253 -4.64 11.05 26.20
N LEU A 254 -4.12 10.23 25.28
CA LEU A 254 -3.93 10.60 23.87
C LEU A 254 -4.96 9.92 22.97
N GLY A 255 -4.78 8.65 22.68
CA GLY A 255 -5.62 7.88 21.75
C GLY A 255 -6.81 7.16 22.38
N GLY A 256 -6.98 7.23 23.69
CA GLY A 256 -8.11 6.66 24.42
C GLY A 256 -7.79 5.46 25.31
N GLY A 257 -6.52 5.06 25.44
CA GLY A 257 -6.09 4.01 26.38
C GLY A 257 -6.72 2.63 26.11
N ILE A 258 -6.88 2.28 24.83
CA ILE A 258 -7.45 0.99 24.44
C ILE A 258 -6.42 -0.14 24.49
N SER A 259 -6.89 -1.38 24.63
CA SER A 259 -5.99 -2.54 24.60
C SER A 259 -5.18 -2.62 23.30
N ARG A 260 -3.99 -3.19 23.37
CA ARG A 260 -3.13 -3.40 22.19
C ARG A 260 -3.82 -4.22 21.11
N GLU A 261 -4.52 -5.28 21.51
CA GLU A 261 -5.29 -6.12 20.59
C GLU A 261 -6.28 -5.27 19.76
N LEU A 262 -7.09 -4.46 20.44
CA LEU A 262 -8.06 -3.59 19.79
C LEU A 262 -7.35 -2.51 18.95
N ALA A 263 -6.21 -1.99 19.38
CA ALA A 263 -5.42 -1.02 18.64
C ALA A 263 -4.94 -1.58 17.28
N ILE A 264 -4.46 -2.81 17.24
CA ILE A 264 -4.05 -3.47 15.99
C ILE A 264 -5.26 -3.76 15.09
N LYS A 265 -6.44 -4.07 15.66
CA LYS A 265 -7.69 -4.16 14.89
C LYS A 265 -8.05 -2.83 14.23
N PHE A 266 -7.80 -1.68 14.89
CA PHE A 266 -7.97 -0.36 14.29
C PHE A 266 -6.95 -0.09 13.16
N VAL A 267 -5.74 -0.61 13.22
CA VAL A 267 -4.82 -0.61 12.06
C VAL A 267 -5.43 -1.40 10.89
N GLY A 268 -6.04 -2.56 11.17
CA GLY A 268 -6.82 -3.31 10.17
C GLY A 268 -7.94 -2.47 9.55
N LEU A 269 -8.65 -1.70 10.39
CA LEU A 269 -9.73 -0.81 9.92
C LEU A 269 -9.21 0.36 9.08
N TYR A 270 -8.03 0.91 9.39
CA TYR A 270 -7.35 1.90 8.56
C TYR A 270 -7.08 1.37 7.13
N TRP A 271 -6.52 0.17 7.02
CA TRP A 271 -6.27 -0.47 5.73
C TRP A 271 -7.56 -0.89 5.01
N ALA A 272 -8.57 -1.33 5.77
CA ALA A 272 -9.92 -1.58 5.24
C ALA A 272 -10.54 -0.30 4.68
N GLY A 273 -10.32 0.85 5.31
CA GLY A 273 -10.72 2.16 4.79
C GLY A 273 -10.15 2.43 3.41
N ALA A 274 -8.86 2.15 3.21
CA ALA A 274 -8.23 2.27 1.90
C ALA A 274 -8.87 1.33 0.85
N MET A 275 -9.23 0.10 1.23
CA MET A 275 -9.96 -0.84 0.38
C MET A 275 -11.34 -0.30 -0.01
N ILE A 276 -12.14 0.15 0.96
CA ILE A 276 -13.50 0.67 0.74
C ILE A 276 -13.47 1.88 -0.19
N GLY A 277 -12.57 2.83 0.05
CA GLY A 277 -12.46 4.00 -0.81
C GLY A 277 -11.98 3.67 -2.23
N ARG A 278 -11.11 2.65 -2.41
CA ARG A 278 -10.74 2.14 -3.76
C ARG A 278 -11.93 1.55 -4.50
N LEU A 279 -12.81 0.83 -3.81
CA LEU A 279 -14.05 0.31 -4.41
C LEU A 279 -14.96 1.44 -4.87
N PHE A 280 -15.15 2.51 -4.08
CA PHE A 280 -15.88 3.70 -4.51
C PHE A 280 -15.22 4.39 -5.71
N GLY A 281 -13.89 4.50 -5.72
CA GLY A 281 -13.13 5.03 -6.84
C GLY A 281 -13.33 4.22 -8.14
N ALA A 282 -13.29 2.88 -8.04
CA ALA A 282 -13.53 1.99 -9.16
C ALA A 282 -14.94 2.14 -9.73
N ILE A 283 -15.97 2.27 -8.88
CA ILE A 283 -17.35 2.53 -9.31
C ILE A 283 -17.45 3.90 -10.01
N SER A 284 -16.83 4.92 -9.44
CA SER A 284 -16.86 6.29 -9.98
C SER A 284 -16.27 6.36 -11.39
N LEU A 285 -15.19 5.60 -11.64
CA LEU A 285 -14.47 5.54 -12.92
C LEU A 285 -14.97 4.45 -13.87
N SER A 286 -15.97 3.65 -13.47
CA SER A 286 -16.52 2.58 -14.31
C SER A 286 -17.28 3.12 -15.52
N ASP A 287 -17.32 2.35 -16.61
CA ASP A 287 -18.08 2.64 -17.83
C ASP A 287 -19.60 2.52 -17.65
N VAL A 288 -20.08 2.26 -16.44
CA VAL A 288 -21.51 2.19 -16.12
C VAL A 288 -22.14 3.57 -16.32
N LYS A 289 -22.96 3.71 -17.37
CA LYS A 289 -23.61 4.99 -17.73
C LYS A 289 -24.77 5.37 -16.80
N SER A 290 -25.40 4.40 -16.16
CA SER A 290 -26.58 4.63 -15.31
C SER A 290 -26.15 5.10 -13.91
N ALA A 291 -26.51 6.30 -13.52
CA ALA A 291 -26.28 6.84 -12.18
C ALA A 291 -26.91 5.97 -11.09
N SER A 292 -28.15 5.48 -11.32
CA SER A 292 -28.86 4.58 -10.40
C SER A 292 -28.09 3.29 -10.16
N LYS A 293 -27.49 2.69 -11.20
CA LYS A 293 -26.64 1.49 -11.05
C LYS A 293 -25.37 1.81 -10.24
N LYS A 294 -24.72 2.95 -10.48
CA LYS A 294 -23.56 3.37 -9.70
C LYS A 294 -23.91 3.54 -8.21
N HIS A 295 -25.03 4.17 -7.90
CA HIS A 295 -25.49 4.31 -6.52
C HIS A 295 -25.84 2.96 -5.89
N ALA A 296 -26.47 2.04 -6.61
CA ALA A 296 -26.74 0.69 -6.12
C ALA A 296 -25.46 -0.10 -5.82
N MET A 297 -24.44 0.00 -6.69
CA MET A 297 -23.12 -0.58 -6.45
C MET A 297 -22.45 0.04 -5.21
N ALA A 298 -22.53 1.36 -5.06
CA ALA A 298 -21.99 2.07 -3.91
C ALA A 298 -22.72 1.69 -2.60
N ALA A 299 -24.04 1.47 -2.65
CA ALA A 299 -24.79 0.93 -1.52
C ALA A 299 -24.27 -0.47 -1.09
N GLY A 300 -23.93 -1.33 -2.07
CA GLY A 300 -23.28 -2.62 -1.78
C GLY A 300 -21.92 -2.45 -1.09
N VAL A 301 -21.11 -1.47 -1.51
CA VAL A 301 -19.84 -1.15 -0.85
C VAL A 301 -20.06 -0.60 0.56
N LEU A 302 -21.11 0.19 0.80
CA LEU A 302 -21.46 0.68 2.14
C LEU A 302 -21.87 -0.48 3.06
N VAL A 303 -22.68 -1.44 2.58
CA VAL A 303 -23.00 -2.65 3.34
C VAL A 303 -21.72 -3.43 3.67
N TRP A 304 -20.82 -3.56 2.69
CA TRP A 304 -19.52 -4.20 2.91
C TRP A 304 -18.67 -3.44 3.95
N ALA A 305 -18.65 -2.11 3.92
CA ALA A 305 -17.96 -1.29 4.93
C ALA A 305 -18.50 -1.54 6.35
N PHE A 306 -19.83 -1.66 6.50
CA PHE A 306 -20.43 -2.02 7.78
C PHE A 306 -19.99 -3.42 8.25
N ILE A 307 -20.04 -4.42 7.36
CA ILE A 307 -19.62 -5.80 7.67
C ILE A 307 -18.15 -5.83 8.10
N VAL A 308 -17.28 -5.16 7.34
CA VAL A 308 -15.84 -5.07 7.65
C VAL A 308 -15.59 -4.42 9.00
N GLY A 309 -16.27 -3.29 9.31
CA GLY A 309 -16.17 -2.64 10.61
C GLY A 309 -16.68 -3.54 11.75
N TYR A 310 -17.81 -4.23 11.52
CA TYR A 310 -18.42 -5.13 12.49
C TYR A 310 -17.52 -6.33 12.84
N VAL A 311 -16.98 -7.00 11.80
CA VAL A 311 -16.09 -8.15 11.99
C VAL A 311 -14.75 -7.73 12.59
N THR A 312 -14.17 -6.61 12.13
CA THR A 312 -12.86 -6.15 12.60
C THR A 312 -12.88 -5.72 14.06
N LEU A 313 -13.99 -5.16 14.54
CA LEU A 313 -14.12 -4.57 15.88
C LEU A 313 -14.99 -5.45 16.82
N ASP A 314 -14.76 -6.75 16.80
CA ASP A 314 -15.35 -7.74 17.72
C ASP A 314 -16.87 -7.70 17.76
N PHE A 315 -17.48 -7.60 16.60
CA PHE A 315 -18.95 -7.56 16.43
C PHE A 315 -19.63 -6.38 17.13
N SER A 316 -18.90 -5.28 17.34
CA SER A 316 -19.44 -4.05 17.92
C SER A 316 -20.28 -3.28 16.89
N VAL A 317 -21.60 -3.32 17.04
CA VAL A 317 -22.55 -2.61 16.17
C VAL A 317 -22.32 -1.10 16.19
N ASN A 318 -22.08 -0.53 17.37
CA ASN A 318 -21.86 0.93 17.52
C ASN A 318 -20.60 1.39 16.77
N MET A 319 -19.48 0.67 16.91
CA MET A 319 -18.24 1.00 16.22
C MET A 319 -18.35 0.81 14.69
N ALA A 320 -19.07 -0.25 14.27
CA ALA A 320 -19.38 -0.49 12.86
C ALA A 320 -20.19 0.66 12.24
N PHE A 321 -21.20 1.20 12.96
CA PHE A 321 -21.97 2.36 12.48
C PHE A 321 -21.13 3.63 12.40
N ILE A 322 -20.17 3.85 13.29
CA ILE A 322 -19.25 5.00 13.21
C ILE A 322 -18.41 4.88 11.92
N PHE A 323 -17.81 3.72 11.68
CA PHE A 323 -17.02 3.49 10.46
C PHE A 323 -17.86 3.61 9.18
N PHE A 324 -19.08 3.07 9.20
CA PHE A 324 -20.07 3.20 8.13
C PHE A 324 -20.39 4.68 7.83
N GLY A 325 -20.58 5.50 8.88
CA GLY A 325 -20.79 6.94 8.72
C GLY A 325 -19.62 7.66 8.02
N PHE A 326 -18.38 7.30 8.37
CA PHE A 326 -17.19 7.81 7.67
C PHE A 326 -17.09 7.30 6.22
N ALA A 327 -17.51 6.06 5.95
CA ALA A 327 -17.58 5.53 4.58
C ALA A 327 -18.61 6.29 3.73
N ILE A 328 -19.77 6.65 4.30
CA ILE A 328 -20.75 7.53 3.63
C ILE A 328 -20.13 8.89 3.33
N ALA A 329 -19.46 9.53 4.30
CA ALA A 329 -18.81 10.82 4.10
C ALA A 329 -17.75 10.74 2.99
N ASN A 330 -16.92 9.69 2.97
CA ASN A 330 -15.96 9.45 1.90
C ASN A 330 -16.63 9.32 0.53
N TYR A 331 -17.71 8.55 0.42
CA TYR A 331 -18.47 8.41 -0.82
C TYR A 331 -19.03 9.75 -1.30
N LEU A 332 -19.63 10.55 -0.42
CA LEU A 332 -20.19 11.86 -0.77
C LEU A 332 -19.10 12.84 -1.23
N LEU A 333 -17.95 12.87 -0.55
CA LEU A 333 -16.81 13.70 -0.95
C LEU A 333 -16.21 13.25 -2.29
N MET A 334 -16.20 11.94 -2.57
CA MET A 334 -15.81 11.39 -3.87
C MET A 334 -16.66 11.96 -5.02
N GLN A 335 -17.98 12.11 -4.82
CA GLN A 335 -18.88 12.66 -5.85
C GLN A 335 -18.51 14.09 -6.24
N LEU A 336 -17.98 14.91 -5.30
CA LEU A 336 -17.53 16.28 -5.58
C LEU A 336 -16.33 16.33 -6.53
N GLY A 337 -15.52 15.27 -6.56
CA GLY A 337 -14.34 15.13 -7.42
C GLY A 337 -14.57 14.37 -8.74
N THR A 338 -15.77 13.83 -8.94
CA THR A 338 -16.07 12.95 -10.09
C THR A 338 -15.70 13.58 -11.44
N GLY A 339 -15.02 12.79 -12.28
CA GLY A 339 -14.59 13.20 -13.63
C GLY A 339 -13.32 14.06 -13.69
N LYS A 340 -12.75 14.48 -12.56
CA LYS A 340 -11.50 15.28 -12.51
C LYS A 340 -10.54 14.76 -11.46
N ALA A 341 -9.56 13.95 -11.89
CA ALA A 341 -8.58 13.31 -11.00
C ALA A 341 -7.86 14.30 -10.07
N ASN A 342 -7.48 15.48 -10.58
CA ASN A 342 -6.82 16.51 -9.79
C ASN A 342 -7.75 17.11 -8.72
N LYS A 343 -9.04 17.31 -9.02
CA LYS A 343 -10.01 17.82 -8.04
C LYS A 343 -10.29 16.79 -6.95
N ALA A 344 -10.48 15.51 -7.31
CA ALA A 344 -10.65 14.43 -6.35
C ALA A 344 -9.42 14.32 -5.43
N LEU A 345 -8.21 14.34 -6.02
CA LEU A 345 -6.94 14.31 -5.27
C LEU A 345 -6.84 15.49 -4.30
N ALA A 346 -7.19 16.72 -4.72
CA ALA A 346 -7.14 17.90 -3.87
C ALA A 346 -8.08 17.80 -2.67
N ILE A 347 -9.34 17.35 -2.89
CA ILE A 347 -10.32 17.16 -1.82
C ILE A 347 -9.81 16.13 -0.80
N PHE A 348 -9.33 14.98 -1.28
CA PHE A 348 -8.88 13.88 -0.43
C PHE A 348 -7.62 14.26 0.37
N ALA A 349 -6.66 14.95 -0.27
CA ALA A 349 -5.46 15.44 0.41
C ALA A 349 -5.80 16.49 1.49
N LEU A 350 -6.72 17.42 1.20
CA LEU A 350 -7.17 18.42 2.16
C LEU A 350 -7.85 17.78 3.38
N VAL A 351 -8.76 16.81 3.14
CA VAL A 351 -9.46 16.11 4.23
C VAL A 351 -8.48 15.27 5.04
N ALA A 352 -7.56 14.55 4.41
CA ALA A 352 -6.54 13.77 5.12
C ALA A 352 -5.63 14.67 5.99
N ALA A 353 -5.22 15.84 5.47
CA ALA A 353 -4.47 16.81 6.25
C ALA A 353 -5.29 17.35 7.46
N ALA A 354 -6.56 17.69 7.25
CA ALA A 354 -7.45 18.16 8.32
C ALA A 354 -7.65 17.09 9.40
N LEU A 355 -7.88 15.83 9.00
CA LEU A 355 -8.00 14.70 9.93
C LEU A 355 -6.72 14.45 10.72
N ALA A 356 -5.54 14.52 10.08
CA ALA A 356 -4.26 14.39 10.75
C ALA A 356 -3.99 15.52 11.75
N ILE A 357 -4.32 16.77 11.39
CA ILE A 357 -4.26 17.93 12.30
C ILE A 357 -5.22 17.72 13.48
N THR A 358 -6.45 17.28 13.21
CA THR A 358 -7.43 17.03 14.27
C THR A 358 -6.93 15.94 15.22
N SER A 359 -6.38 14.84 14.70
CA SER A 359 -5.79 13.79 15.53
C SER A 359 -4.62 14.30 16.37
N MET A 360 -3.77 15.18 15.81
CA MET A 360 -2.65 15.79 16.53
C MET A 360 -3.10 16.76 17.64
N LEU A 361 -4.23 17.44 17.49
CA LEU A 361 -4.70 18.47 18.41
C LEU A 361 -5.80 17.98 19.36
N SER A 362 -6.33 16.78 19.19
CA SER A 362 -7.39 16.21 20.02
C SER A 362 -6.93 14.99 20.79
N THR A 363 -7.78 14.49 21.68
CA THR A 363 -7.52 13.31 22.51
C THR A 363 -8.72 12.35 22.51
N GLY A 364 -8.52 11.13 23.00
CA GLY A 364 -9.56 10.14 23.19
C GLY A 364 -10.21 9.69 21.88
N ARG A 365 -11.53 9.48 21.91
CA ARG A 365 -12.28 8.91 20.77
C ARG A 365 -12.20 9.75 19.50
N LEU A 366 -12.13 11.09 19.62
CA LEU A 366 -12.02 11.97 18.45
C LEU A 366 -10.68 11.74 17.75
N ALA A 367 -9.60 11.74 18.50
CA ALA A 367 -8.25 11.47 17.98
C ALA A 367 -8.15 10.09 17.32
N LEU A 368 -8.70 9.05 17.96
CA LEU A 368 -8.75 7.69 17.45
C LEU A 368 -9.47 7.61 16.10
N TRP A 369 -10.70 8.11 16.03
CA TRP A 369 -11.49 7.99 14.81
C TRP A 369 -10.97 8.86 13.67
N THR A 370 -10.41 10.03 13.96
CA THR A 370 -9.82 10.88 12.91
C THR A 370 -8.59 10.24 12.29
N ILE A 371 -7.68 9.65 13.07
CA ILE A 371 -6.48 9.00 12.52
C ILE A 371 -6.82 7.75 11.70
N VAL A 372 -7.75 6.92 12.17
CA VAL A 372 -8.16 5.69 11.46
C VAL A 372 -8.89 6.02 10.15
N THR A 373 -9.72 7.07 10.17
CA THR A 373 -10.51 7.49 9.00
C THR A 373 -9.64 7.99 7.84
N ILE A 374 -8.39 8.43 8.10
CA ILE A 374 -7.44 8.83 7.03
C ILE A 374 -7.27 7.71 6.00
N GLY A 375 -7.35 6.43 6.40
CA GLY A 375 -7.28 5.30 5.47
C GLY A 375 -8.29 5.38 4.32
N LEU A 376 -9.53 5.81 4.59
CA LEU A 376 -10.56 6.04 3.56
C LEU A 376 -10.11 7.09 2.52
N PHE A 377 -9.40 8.14 2.96
CA PHE A 377 -8.98 9.26 2.11
C PHE A 377 -7.62 9.00 1.41
N ASN A 378 -6.83 8.07 1.90
CA ASN A 378 -5.62 7.59 1.20
C ASN A 378 -5.95 6.78 -0.06
N SER A 379 -7.14 6.20 -0.14
CA SER A 379 -7.55 5.17 -1.09
C SER A 379 -7.29 5.48 -2.57
N ILE A 380 -7.62 6.70 -3.02
CA ILE A 380 -7.51 7.12 -4.43
C ILE A 380 -6.25 7.95 -4.72
N MET A 381 -5.41 8.23 -3.72
CA MET A 381 -4.28 9.15 -3.93
C MET A 381 -3.26 8.56 -4.91
N PHE A 382 -2.82 7.30 -4.70
CA PHE A 382 -1.85 6.67 -5.58
C PHE A 382 -2.30 6.66 -7.05
N PRO A 383 -3.48 6.11 -7.42
CA PRO A 383 -3.90 6.05 -8.82
C PRO A 383 -4.10 7.45 -9.43
N ASN A 384 -4.58 8.43 -8.67
CA ASN A 384 -4.77 9.78 -9.18
C ASN A 384 -3.43 10.52 -9.37
N ILE A 385 -2.49 10.41 -8.43
CA ILE A 385 -1.14 10.99 -8.58
C ILE A 385 -0.47 10.36 -9.80
N PHE A 386 -0.51 9.02 -9.91
CA PHE A 386 0.11 8.29 -11.02
C PHE A 386 -0.47 8.73 -12.37
N SER A 387 -1.81 8.74 -12.50
CA SER A 387 -2.47 9.12 -13.75
C SER A 387 -2.18 10.56 -14.17
N LEU A 388 -2.07 11.48 -13.20
CA LEU A 388 -1.70 12.87 -13.46
C LEU A 388 -0.22 13.02 -13.83
N ALA A 389 0.66 12.22 -13.21
CA ALA A 389 2.10 12.26 -13.46
C ALA A 389 2.50 11.74 -14.85
N VAL A 390 1.75 10.77 -15.39
CA VAL A 390 2.02 10.21 -16.73
C VAL A 390 1.18 10.84 -17.83
N LYS A 391 0.36 11.84 -17.51
CA LYS A 391 -0.54 12.47 -18.48
C LYS A 391 0.22 13.20 -19.57
N GLY A 392 -0.08 12.88 -20.85
CA GLY A 392 0.53 13.51 -22.00
C GLY A 392 1.92 12.97 -22.37
N LEU A 393 2.36 11.88 -21.75
CA LEU A 393 3.56 11.14 -22.13
C LEU A 393 3.24 10.09 -23.20
N ASP A 394 4.20 9.81 -24.07
CA ASP A 394 4.13 8.69 -25.01
C ASP A 394 4.34 7.35 -24.29
N ARG A 395 3.94 6.23 -24.92
CA ARG A 395 4.00 4.89 -24.30
C ARG A 395 5.38 4.52 -23.75
N SER A 396 6.45 4.83 -24.48
CA SER A 396 7.84 4.59 -24.06
C SER A 396 8.24 5.44 -22.86
N GLU A 397 7.76 6.68 -22.80
CA GLU A 397 8.00 7.61 -21.68
C GLU A 397 7.18 7.24 -20.45
N VAL A 398 5.96 6.72 -20.61
CA VAL A 398 5.12 6.21 -19.50
C VAL A 398 5.82 5.07 -18.77
N SER A 399 6.44 4.13 -19.51
CA SER A 399 7.19 3.02 -18.89
C SER A 399 8.32 3.54 -17.99
N LEU A 400 9.06 4.52 -18.48
CA LEU A 400 10.17 5.12 -17.74
C LEU A 400 9.70 5.96 -16.56
N ALA A 401 8.67 6.78 -16.74
CA ALA A 401 8.03 7.56 -15.68
C ALA A 401 7.54 6.64 -14.55
N SER A 402 6.95 5.49 -14.90
CA SER A 402 6.53 4.47 -13.94
C SER A 402 7.71 3.94 -13.11
N GLY A 403 8.86 3.71 -13.73
CA GLY A 403 10.08 3.31 -13.02
C GLY A 403 10.54 4.35 -12.00
N ILE A 404 10.57 5.65 -12.40
CA ILE A 404 10.90 6.76 -11.48
C ILE A 404 9.89 6.85 -10.35
N ILE A 405 8.60 6.79 -10.66
CA ILE A 405 7.52 6.84 -9.67
C ILE A 405 7.66 5.68 -8.66
N ASN A 406 7.93 4.46 -9.14
CA ASN A 406 8.13 3.30 -8.27
C ASN A 406 9.38 3.43 -7.37
N THR A 407 10.45 4.07 -7.84
CA THR A 407 11.62 4.36 -7.02
C THR A 407 11.26 5.28 -5.85
N LEU A 408 10.36 6.25 -6.06
CA LEU A 408 9.90 7.20 -5.04
C LEU A 408 8.93 6.59 -3.99
N ILE A 409 8.52 5.31 -4.14
CA ILE A 409 7.89 4.51 -3.08
C ILE A 409 8.79 4.43 -1.82
N VAL A 410 10.09 4.70 -1.97
CA VAL A 410 11.03 4.86 -0.85
C VAL A 410 10.61 5.91 0.21
N GLY A 411 9.62 6.75 -0.07
CA GLY A 411 8.95 7.59 0.93
C GLY A 411 8.49 6.79 2.15
N GLY A 412 8.06 5.53 1.95
CA GLY A 412 7.72 4.60 3.03
C GLY A 412 8.90 4.19 3.92
N ALA A 413 10.15 4.42 3.49
CA ALA A 413 11.34 4.26 4.35
C ALA A 413 11.66 5.53 5.15
N ILE A 414 11.53 6.69 4.53
CA ILE A 414 12.07 7.95 5.04
C ILE A 414 11.07 8.65 5.95
N ILE A 415 9.81 8.76 5.54
CA ILE A 415 8.79 9.51 6.29
C ILE A 415 8.48 8.85 7.64
N PRO A 416 8.26 7.52 7.75
CA PRO A 416 8.09 6.89 9.06
C PRO A 416 9.29 7.08 9.98
N LEU A 417 10.52 7.01 9.44
CA LEU A 417 11.74 7.25 10.22
C LEU A 417 11.74 8.67 10.81
N ILE A 418 11.41 9.69 10.01
CA ILE A 418 11.27 11.07 10.49
C ILE A 418 10.18 11.17 11.56
N MET A 419 9.05 10.47 11.39
CA MET A 419 8.00 10.40 12.41
C MET A 419 8.51 9.79 13.70
N GLY A 420 9.31 8.72 13.62
CA GLY A 420 9.93 8.08 14.77
C GLY A 420 10.85 9.04 15.55
N VAL A 421 11.70 9.79 14.84
CA VAL A 421 12.56 10.82 15.45
C VAL A 421 11.72 11.91 16.14
N VAL A 422 10.66 12.40 15.50
CA VAL A 422 9.77 13.39 16.14
C VAL A 422 9.07 12.79 17.36
N ALA A 423 8.66 11.53 17.31
CA ALA A 423 8.02 10.85 18.43
C ALA A 423 8.97 10.69 19.62
N ASP A 424 10.25 10.32 19.38
CA ASP A 424 11.26 10.18 20.44
C ASP A 424 11.65 11.54 21.04
N LEU A 425 11.69 12.61 20.23
CA LEU A 425 12.05 13.97 20.71
C LEU A 425 10.90 14.67 21.43
N SER A 426 9.65 14.26 21.23
CA SER A 426 8.46 14.93 21.79
C SER A 426 7.44 13.89 22.32
N ASN A 427 6.54 13.47 21.47
CA ASN A 427 5.63 12.34 21.66
C ASN A 427 5.09 11.88 20.30
N ILE A 428 4.47 10.68 20.27
CA ILE A 428 3.96 10.10 19.04
C ILE A 428 2.83 10.93 18.38
N GLN A 429 2.05 11.67 19.17
CA GLN A 429 0.97 12.52 18.67
C GLN A 429 1.50 13.64 17.77
N TYR A 430 2.59 14.30 18.16
CA TYR A 430 3.20 15.37 17.36
C TYR A 430 3.92 14.84 16.11
N SER A 431 4.24 13.56 16.04
CA SER A 431 4.82 12.97 14.83
C SER A 431 3.90 13.08 13.62
N PHE A 432 2.58 13.23 13.83
CA PHE A 432 1.61 13.40 12.74
C PHE A 432 1.74 14.73 11.98
N ILE A 433 2.56 15.68 12.45
CA ILE A 433 2.92 16.87 11.66
C ILE A 433 3.60 16.48 10.33
N VAL A 434 4.34 15.36 10.31
CA VAL A 434 5.07 14.92 9.11
C VAL A 434 4.10 14.49 8.00
N PRO A 435 3.12 13.60 8.24
CA PRO A 435 2.04 13.34 7.27
C PRO A 435 1.25 14.57 6.85
N VAL A 436 1.00 15.53 7.77
CA VAL A 436 0.33 16.79 7.41
C VAL A 436 1.10 17.53 6.31
N VAL A 437 2.42 17.70 6.47
CA VAL A 437 3.27 18.31 5.45
C VAL A 437 3.21 17.54 4.13
N CYS A 438 3.21 16.22 4.18
CA CYS A 438 3.08 15.37 3.00
C CYS A 438 1.73 15.60 2.28
N TYR A 439 0.60 15.62 3.02
CA TYR A 439 -0.71 15.88 2.42
C TYR A 439 -0.84 17.30 1.87
N LEU A 440 -0.25 18.30 2.49
CA LEU A 440 -0.20 19.66 1.95
C LEU A 440 0.61 19.72 0.64
N TYR A 441 1.70 18.96 0.53
CA TYR A 441 2.41 18.83 -0.74
C TYR A 441 1.55 18.15 -1.81
N ILE A 442 0.83 17.08 -1.47
CA ILE A 442 -0.09 16.40 -2.41
C ILE A 442 -1.20 17.35 -2.86
N LEU A 443 -1.73 18.19 -1.96
CA LEU A 443 -2.70 19.23 -2.28
C LEU A 443 -2.12 20.25 -3.27
N PHE A 444 -0.90 20.74 -3.03
CA PHE A 444 -0.17 21.61 -3.97
C PHE A 444 0.00 20.91 -5.33
N TYR A 445 0.41 19.66 -5.35
CA TYR A 445 0.55 18.90 -6.60
C TYR A 445 -0.78 18.81 -7.36
N ALA A 446 -1.87 18.49 -6.68
CA ALA A 446 -3.19 18.37 -7.27
C ALA A 446 -3.68 19.69 -7.91
N LEU A 447 -3.45 20.83 -7.25
CA LEU A 447 -3.95 22.15 -7.69
C LEU A 447 -3.03 22.82 -8.73
N VAL A 448 -1.72 22.65 -8.59
CA VAL A 448 -0.73 23.42 -9.36
C VAL A 448 0.25 22.51 -10.10
N GLY A 449 0.88 21.55 -9.39
CA GLY A 449 2.00 20.76 -9.90
C GLY A 449 1.63 19.77 -11.00
N SER A 450 0.37 19.34 -11.07
CA SER A 450 -0.13 18.37 -12.06
C SER A 450 -0.48 18.98 -13.43
N LYS A 451 -0.35 20.30 -13.58
CA LYS A 451 -0.66 20.98 -14.84
C LYS A 451 0.39 20.65 -15.90
N VAL A 452 -0.04 20.02 -16.98
CA VAL A 452 0.80 19.79 -18.15
C VAL A 452 1.03 21.13 -18.86
N LYS A 453 2.28 21.60 -18.93
CA LYS A 453 2.58 22.75 -19.79
C LYS A 453 2.62 22.26 -21.24
N PRO A 454 1.98 22.96 -22.20
CA PRO A 454 2.12 22.62 -23.61
C PRO A 454 3.60 22.69 -23.96
N THR A 455 4.14 21.63 -24.53
CA THR A 455 5.48 21.65 -25.13
C THR A 455 5.45 22.66 -26.28
N VAL A 456 6.31 23.67 -26.23
CA VAL A 456 6.50 24.63 -27.32
C VAL A 456 7.27 23.91 -28.43
N GLU A 457 6.56 23.03 -29.16
CA GLU A 457 7.09 22.44 -30.41
C GLU A 457 5.93 21.85 -31.24
N GLN A 458 5.11 22.74 -31.76
CA GLN A 458 4.36 22.58 -33.00
C GLN A 458 3.99 23.99 -33.49
N ALA A 459 5.00 24.74 -33.90
CA ALA A 459 4.73 25.81 -34.87
C ALA A 459 4.30 25.13 -36.19
N PRO A 460 3.13 25.47 -36.76
CA PRO A 460 2.77 24.96 -38.07
C PRO A 460 3.84 25.44 -39.06
N THR A 461 4.49 24.51 -39.71
CA THR A 461 5.26 24.82 -40.94
C THR A 461 4.28 25.41 -41.92
N THR A 462 4.27 26.73 -42.04
CA THR A 462 3.67 27.43 -43.16
C THR A 462 4.45 26.97 -44.42
N THR A 463 3.89 26.05 -45.17
CA THR A 463 4.25 25.81 -46.54
C THR A 463 3.85 27.04 -47.32
N THR A 464 4.78 27.99 -47.48
CA THR A 464 4.74 28.97 -48.55
C THR A 464 4.99 28.23 -49.84
N GLY A 465 3.92 27.96 -50.58
CA GLY A 465 4.00 27.62 -51.99
C GLY A 465 4.48 28.83 -52.77
N ALA A 466 5.46 28.62 -53.62
CA ALA A 466 5.75 29.39 -54.79
C ALA A 466 5.87 28.43 -55.97
#